data_2cced96c1db8aa4d86f755fce10348ad
#
_entry.id   2cced96c1db8aa4d86f755fce10348ad
#
_cell.length_a   1.000
_cell.length_b   1.000
_cell.length_c   1.000
_cell.angle_alpha   90.00
_cell.angle_beta   90.00
_cell.angle_gamma   90.00
#
_symmetry.space_group_name_H-M   'P 1'
#
loop_
_entity.id
_entity.type
_entity.pdbx_description
1 polymer ?
#
loop_
_entity_poly.entity_id
_entity_poly.type
_entity_poly.pdbx_seq_one_letter_code
_entity_poly.pdbx_strand_id
1 'polypeptide(L)'
;RLYQLGCGTFLFDGDNVRHGPCSDLGFTAEDRAENIRRIGEMSGLFLEAGIISLTAFISPFRKDRGLVRSLVGNDRFIEVYCACPIEVCESRDVKGLYKRARAGEIKDFTGISSPYEEPEKPDLILNTGNTPLEECGEQVLNLLAQRSIIKPG
;
A
#
# COMPACT_ATOMS: atom_id res chain seq x y z
N ARG A 1 -0.63 -16.54 -1.85
CA ARG A 1 -0.37 -17.12 -3.18
C ARG A 1 1.11 -17.08 -3.54
N LEU A 2 1.80 -15.97 -3.41
CA LEU A 2 3.26 -15.90 -3.69
C LEU A 2 4.05 -16.92 -2.88
N TYR A 3 3.73 -17.09 -1.60
CA TYR A 3 4.33 -18.13 -0.76
C TYR A 3 4.09 -19.54 -1.32
N GLN A 4 2.88 -19.82 -1.82
CA GLN A 4 2.55 -21.10 -2.46
C GLN A 4 3.35 -21.34 -3.75
N LEU A 5 3.78 -20.27 -4.42
CA LEU A 5 4.67 -20.31 -5.58
C LEU A 5 6.17 -20.43 -5.20
N GLY A 6 6.48 -20.60 -3.92
CA GLY A 6 7.85 -20.73 -3.42
C GLY A 6 8.61 -19.41 -3.29
N CYS A 7 7.93 -18.26 -3.38
CA CYS A 7 8.57 -16.96 -3.24
C CYS A 7 8.74 -16.60 -1.76
N GLY A 8 9.93 -16.13 -1.36
CA GLY A 8 10.14 -15.44 -0.10
C GLY A 8 9.35 -14.13 -0.09
N THR A 9 8.45 -13.95 0.87
CA THR A 9 7.59 -12.76 0.93
C THR A 9 7.49 -12.23 2.34
N PHE A 10 7.37 -10.90 2.47
CA PHE A 10 7.05 -10.25 3.73
C PHE A 10 5.98 -9.19 3.53
N LEU A 11 4.99 -9.14 4.42
CA LEU A 11 3.92 -8.16 4.40
C LEU A 11 4.15 -7.11 5.50
N PHE A 12 4.41 -5.87 5.08
CA PHE A 12 4.33 -4.71 5.95
C PHE A 12 2.90 -4.17 5.93
N ASP A 13 2.18 -4.42 7.00
CA ASP A 13 0.83 -3.90 7.21
C ASP A 13 0.87 -2.66 8.10
N GLY A 14 0.06 -1.64 7.79
CA GLY A 14 0.06 -0.37 8.50
C GLY A 14 -0.24 -0.49 9.99
N ASP A 15 -1.09 -1.43 10.39
CA ASP A 15 -1.41 -1.65 11.80
C ASP A 15 -0.20 -2.29 12.52
N ASN A 16 0.44 -3.31 11.92
CA ASN A 16 1.56 -4.02 12.53
C ASN A 16 2.79 -3.13 12.73
N VAL A 17 3.16 -2.32 11.73
CA VAL A 17 4.37 -1.47 11.84
C VAL A 17 4.19 -0.35 12.86
N ARG A 18 2.95 0.11 13.10
CA ARG A 18 2.66 1.12 14.12
C ARG A 18 2.70 0.57 15.54
N HIS A 19 2.69 -0.73 15.74
CA HIS A 19 2.94 -1.37 17.04
C HIS A 19 4.43 -1.69 17.28
N GLY A 20 5.29 -1.48 16.28
CA GLY A 20 6.73 -1.76 16.32
C GLY A 20 7.56 -0.59 15.79
N PRO A 21 8.17 -0.72 14.60
CA PRO A 21 9.16 0.24 14.09
C PRO A 21 8.68 1.68 13.95
N CYS A 22 7.37 1.91 13.90
CA CYS A 22 6.74 3.23 13.75
C CYS A 22 5.77 3.56 14.91
N SER A 23 5.98 2.96 16.09
CA SER A 23 5.10 3.16 17.26
C SER A 23 5.19 4.56 17.87
N ASP A 24 6.23 5.30 17.56
CA ASP A 24 6.46 6.70 17.95
C ASP A 24 5.73 7.71 17.05
N LEU A 25 5.15 7.27 15.92
CA LEU A 25 4.55 8.15 14.93
C LEU A 25 3.02 8.23 15.08
N GLY A 26 2.49 9.46 14.94
CA GLY A 26 1.06 9.74 14.86
C GLY A 26 0.51 9.69 13.43
N PHE A 27 -0.48 10.56 13.14
CA PHE A 27 -1.20 10.58 11.86
C PHE A 27 -1.13 11.96 11.15
N THR A 28 -0.26 12.86 11.61
CA THR A 28 0.03 14.10 10.90
C THR A 28 0.63 13.81 9.53
N ALA A 29 0.67 14.80 8.65
CA ALA A 29 1.29 14.64 7.32
C ALA A 29 2.78 14.26 7.45
N GLU A 30 3.49 14.87 8.39
CA GLU A 30 4.89 14.61 8.68
C GLU A 30 5.11 13.19 9.20
N ASP A 31 4.28 12.73 10.16
CA ASP A 31 4.34 11.36 10.70
C ASP A 31 4.06 10.31 9.63
N ARG A 32 3.10 10.60 8.72
CA ARG A 32 2.81 9.72 7.60
C ARG A 32 3.97 9.62 6.62
N ALA A 33 4.60 10.75 6.29
CA ALA A 33 5.78 10.78 5.42
C ALA A 33 6.95 10.00 6.03
N GLU A 34 7.23 10.19 7.32
CA GLU A 34 8.28 9.46 8.02
C GLU A 34 7.97 7.96 8.14
N ASN A 35 6.71 7.59 8.38
CA ASN A 35 6.29 6.20 8.36
C ASN A 35 6.59 5.54 7.01
N ILE A 36 6.21 6.18 5.91
CA ILE A 36 6.46 5.67 4.55
C ILE A 36 7.96 5.61 4.25
N ARG A 37 8.74 6.60 4.68
CA ARG A 37 10.20 6.59 4.53
C ARG A 37 10.82 5.37 5.25
N ARG A 38 10.47 5.14 6.53
CA ARG A 38 10.99 3.99 7.30
C ARG A 38 10.64 2.66 6.65
N ILE A 39 9.40 2.52 6.16
CA ILE A 39 8.97 1.31 5.44
C ILE A 39 9.74 1.13 4.13
N GLY A 40 10.03 2.22 3.42
CA GLY A 40 10.87 2.18 2.22
C GLY A 40 12.27 1.64 2.50
N GLU A 41 12.95 2.15 3.55
CA GLU A 41 14.26 1.67 3.97
C GLU A 41 14.24 0.17 4.36
N MET A 42 13.28 -0.21 5.20
CA MET A 42 13.14 -1.64 5.57
C MET A 42 12.87 -2.53 4.36
N SER A 43 12.01 -2.09 3.44
CA SER A 43 11.74 -2.82 2.19
C SER A 43 12.99 -2.99 1.35
N GLY A 44 13.86 -1.99 1.31
CA GLY A 44 15.17 -2.07 0.66
C GLY A 44 16.04 -3.21 1.21
N LEU A 45 16.14 -3.31 2.54
CA LEU A 45 16.89 -4.38 3.19
C LEU A 45 16.31 -5.78 2.90
N PHE A 46 14.98 -5.92 2.88
CA PHE A 46 14.33 -7.17 2.51
C PHE A 46 14.56 -7.53 1.04
N LEU A 47 14.58 -6.55 0.15
CA LEU A 47 14.93 -6.76 -1.26
C LEU A 47 16.35 -7.28 -1.44
N GLU A 48 17.32 -6.77 -0.68
CA GLU A 48 18.71 -7.27 -0.70
C GLU A 48 18.80 -8.74 -0.23
N ALA A 49 17.90 -9.13 0.67
CA ALA A 49 17.77 -10.52 1.11
C ALA A 49 16.98 -11.42 0.12
N GLY A 50 16.57 -10.89 -1.03
CA GLY A 50 15.80 -11.65 -2.02
C GLY A 50 14.33 -11.85 -1.67
N ILE A 51 13.77 -11.02 -0.79
CA ILE A 51 12.39 -11.10 -0.32
C ILE A 51 11.50 -10.11 -1.08
N ILE A 52 10.35 -10.56 -1.56
CA ILE A 52 9.32 -9.68 -2.10
C ILE A 52 8.60 -8.99 -0.94
N SER A 53 8.81 -7.68 -0.81
CA SER A 53 8.12 -6.86 0.19
C SER A 53 6.77 -6.40 -0.32
N LEU A 54 5.71 -6.79 0.36
CA LEU A 54 4.35 -6.31 0.14
C LEU A 54 4.05 -5.22 1.17
N THR A 55 3.75 -4.00 0.72
CA THR A 55 3.50 -2.87 1.62
C THR A 55 2.05 -2.42 1.49
N ALA A 56 1.25 -2.62 2.54
CA ALA A 56 -0.16 -2.28 2.59
C ALA A 56 -0.40 -1.00 3.41
N PHE A 57 -0.27 0.15 2.74
CA PHE A 57 -0.43 1.46 3.36
C PHE A 57 -1.31 2.35 2.49
N ILE A 58 -2.01 3.30 3.11
CA ILE A 58 -2.76 4.34 2.39
C ILE A 58 -1.81 5.19 1.54
N SER A 59 -0.61 5.55 2.06
CA SER A 59 0.42 6.37 1.38
C SER A 59 -0.20 7.48 0.51
N PRO A 60 -0.85 8.49 1.14
CA PRO A 60 -1.76 9.39 0.45
C PRO A 60 -1.06 10.38 -0.49
N PHE A 61 0.23 10.63 -0.29
CA PHE A 61 0.95 11.65 -1.04
C PHE A 61 1.88 11.05 -2.10
N ARG A 62 1.82 11.58 -3.33
CA ARG A 62 2.70 11.17 -4.44
C ARG A 62 4.17 11.34 -4.12
N LYS A 63 4.51 12.42 -3.41
CA LYS A 63 5.87 12.70 -2.96
C LYS A 63 6.47 11.54 -2.14
N ASP A 64 5.68 10.99 -1.20
CA ASP A 64 6.17 9.95 -0.30
C ASP A 64 6.34 8.63 -1.04
N ARG A 65 5.40 8.28 -1.94
CA ARG A 65 5.53 7.11 -2.82
C ARG A 65 6.72 7.22 -3.77
N GLY A 66 6.93 8.43 -4.33
CA GLY A 66 8.10 8.74 -5.16
C GLY A 66 9.42 8.62 -4.41
N LEU A 67 9.45 9.00 -3.13
CA LEU A 67 10.63 8.82 -2.28
C LEU A 67 10.97 7.32 -2.15
N VAL A 68 10.00 6.47 -1.81
CA VAL A 68 10.23 5.02 -1.70
C VAL A 68 10.70 4.44 -3.02
N ARG A 69 10.09 4.82 -4.15
CA ARG A 69 10.52 4.41 -5.48
C ARG A 69 12.00 4.76 -5.73
N SER A 70 12.45 5.93 -5.29
CA SER A 70 13.86 6.34 -5.42
C SER A 70 14.81 5.55 -4.51
N LEU A 71 14.36 5.17 -3.31
CA LEU A 71 15.15 4.40 -2.34
C LEU A 71 15.40 2.96 -2.83
N VAL A 72 14.36 2.29 -3.33
CA VAL A 72 14.48 0.87 -3.73
C VAL A 72 14.86 0.68 -5.20
N GLY A 73 14.78 1.74 -6.01
CA GLY A 73 15.05 1.73 -7.45
C GLY A 73 13.81 1.47 -8.31
N ASN A 74 13.72 2.17 -9.44
CA ASN A 74 12.55 2.12 -10.35
C ASN A 74 12.19 0.70 -10.81
N ASP A 75 13.18 -0.11 -11.12
CA ASP A 75 12.98 -1.45 -11.66
C ASP A 75 12.48 -2.46 -10.61
N ARG A 76 12.63 -2.11 -9.34
CA ARG A 76 12.26 -2.95 -8.20
C ARG A 76 11.02 -2.48 -7.45
N PHE A 77 10.48 -1.32 -7.81
CA PHE A 77 9.28 -0.75 -7.22
C PHE A 77 8.07 -0.97 -8.13
N ILE A 78 7.00 -1.51 -7.58
CA ILE A 78 5.71 -1.69 -8.26
C ILE A 78 4.65 -0.94 -7.48
N GLU A 79 4.05 0.06 -8.10
CA GLU A 79 2.96 0.84 -7.53
C GLU A 79 1.62 0.25 -7.98
N VAL A 80 0.91 -0.36 -7.05
CA VAL A 80 -0.42 -0.90 -7.27
C VAL A 80 -1.45 0.06 -6.68
N TYR A 81 -2.27 0.66 -7.53
CA TYR A 81 -3.35 1.53 -7.11
C TYR A 81 -4.65 0.75 -6.92
N CYS A 82 -5.09 0.61 -5.68
CA CYS A 82 -6.39 0.04 -5.33
C CYS A 82 -7.47 1.12 -5.48
N ALA A 83 -7.96 1.30 -6.70
CA ALA A 83 -9.01 2.27 -7.00
C ALA A 83 -10.36 1.78 -6.46
N CYS A 84 -10.98 2.62 -5.62
CA CYS A 84 -12.31 2.36 -5.06
C CYS A 84 -13.04 3.68 -4.83
N PRO A 85 -14.27 3.85 -5.33
CA PRO A 85 -15.08 5.02 -4.99
C PRO A 85 -15.27 5.14 -3.49
N ILE A 86 -15.23 6.37 -2.96
CA ILE A 86 -15.28 6.59 -1.51
C ILE A 86 -16.59 6.08 -0.90
N GLU A 87 -17.68 6.18 -1.64
CA GLU A 87 -19.00 5.70 -1.24
C GLU A 87 -19.00 4.17 -1.01
N VAL A 88 -18.22 3.44 -1.83
CA VAL A 88 -18.05 1.99 -1.67
C VAL A 88 -17.16 1.69 -0.46
N CYS A 89 -16.11 2.48 -0.25
CA CYS A 89 -15.27 2.35 0.96
C CYS A 89 -16.10 2.60 2.23
N GLU A 90 -16.93 3.64 2.23
CA GLU A 90 -17.84 3.97 3.34
C GLU A 90 -18.88 2.87 3.59
N SER A 91 -19.43 2.28 2.52
CA SER A 91 -20.40 1.17 2.68
C SER A 91 -19.78 -0.09 3.27
N ARG A 92 -18.45 -0.28 3.08
CA ARG A 92 -17.69 -1.43 3.61
C ARG A 92 -17.15 -1.22 5.01
N ASP A 93 -17.20 -0.04 5.56
CA ASP A 93 -16.61 0.47 6.81
C ASP A 93 -16.56 -0.52 7.98
N VAL A 94 -15.79 -1.59 7.84
CA VAL A 94 -15.72 -2.73 8.77
C VAL A 94 -15.33 -2.31 10.19
N LYS A 95 -14.46 -1.31 10.30
CA LYS A 95 -13.98 -0.78 11.60
C LYS A 95 -14.77 0.44 12.09
N GLY A 96 -15.76 0.92 11.36
CA GLY A 96 -16.54 2.12 11.68
C GLY A 96 -15.73 3.43 11.62
N LEU A 97 -14.59 3.42 10.94
CA LEU A 97 -13.67 4.57 10.89
C LEU A 97 -14.21 5.70 10.02
N TYR A 98 -14.84 5.37 8.88
CA TYR A 98 -15.47 6.37 8.01
C TYR A 98 -16.62 7.07 8.73
N LYS A 99 -17.48 6.31 9.43
CA LYS A 99 -18.57 6.86 10.24
C LYS A 99 -18.05 7.85 11.28
N ARG A 100 -17.00 7.49 12.01
CA ARG A 100 -16.36 8.35 13.00
C ARG A 100 -15.69 9.57 12.41
N ALA A 101 -15.05 9.42 11.24
CA ALA A 101 -14.44 10.54 10.52
C ALA A 101 -15.51 11.55 10.04
N ARG A 102 -16.64 11.07 9.50
CA ARG A 102 -17.77 11.91 9.12
C ARG A 102 -18.40 12.64 10.32
N ALA A 103 -18.41 12.01 11.49
CA ALA A 103 -18.85 12.65 12.74
C ALA A 103 -17.82 13.66 13.32
N GLY A 104 -16.66 13.82 12.68
CA GLY A 104 -15.59 14.72 13.14
C GLY A 104 -14.78 14.20 14.33
N GLU A 105 -14.95 12.93 14.71
CA GLU A 105 -14.24 12.30 15.82
C GLU A 105 -12.78 11.96 15.45
N ILE A 106 -12.50 11.78 14.17
CA ILE A 106 -11.16 11.49 13.65
C ILE A 106 -10.73 12.63 12.76
N LYS A 107 -9.64 13.30 13.14
CA LYS A 107 -9.00 14.34 12.34
C LYS A 107 -8.07 13.74 11.30
N ASP A 108 -7.81 14.49 10.23
CA ASP A 108 -6.84 14.12 9.18
C ASP A 108 -7.09 12.75 8.54
N PHE A 109 -8.38 12.38 8.42
CA PHE A 109 -8.77 11.12 7.81
C PHE A 109 -8.70 11.22 6.29
N THR A 110 -7.85 10.40 5.67
CA THR A 110 -7.62 10.41 4.21
C THR A 110 -8.91 10.13 3.43
N GLY A 111 -9.20 10.99 2.46
CA GLY A 111 -10.41 10.93 1.63
C GLY A 111 -11.64 11.62 2.24
N ILE A 112 -11.61 12.04 3.52
CA ILE A 112 -12.69 12.78 4.19
C ILE A 112 -12.23 14.19 4.57
N SER A 113 -11.29 14.31 5.50
CA SER A 113 -10.75 15.59 6.00
C SER A 113 -9.29 15.83 5.62
N SER A 114 -8.63 14.84 4.99
CA SER A 114 -7.28 14.92 4.45
C SER A 114 -7.28 14.42 3.00
N PRO A 115 -6.45 15.00 2.10
CA PRO A 115 -6.44 14.62 0.70
C PRO A 115 -5.83 13.24 0.47
N TYR A 116 -6.23 12.62 -0.65
CA TYR A 116 -5.55 11.50 -1.27
C TYR A 116 -5.14 11.90 -2.68
N GLU A 117 -3.86 11.80 -2.99
CA GLU A 117 -3.31 12.10 -4.30
C GLU A 117 -3.20 10.79 -5.10
N GLU A 118 -4.13 10.57 -6.02
CA GLU A 118 -4.08 9.39 -6.90
C GLU A 118 -2.75 9.32 -7.65
N PRO A 119 -2.18 8.10 -7.85
CA PRO A 119 -0.99 7.93 -8.67
C PRO A 119 -1.23 8.40 -10.11
N GLU A 120 -0.26 9.12 -10.68
CA GLU A 120 -0.39 9.56 -12.08
C GLU A 120 -0.11 8.43 -13.08
N LYS A 121 0.83 7.56 -12.75
CA LYS A 121 1.27 6.44 -13.61
C LYS A 121 1.57 5.21 -12.76
N PRO A 122 0.57 4.60 -12.11
CA PRO A 122 0.79 3.37 -11.37
C PRO A 122 1.14 2.23 -12.32
N ASP A 123 1.86 1.26 -11.83
CA ASP A 123 2.21 0.06 -12.61
C ASP A 123 0.99 -0.86 -12.82
N LEU A 124 0.03 -0.80 -11.91
CA LEU A 124 -1.25 -1.52 -12.00
C LEU A 124 -2.36 -0.73 -11.31
N ILE A 125 -3.54 -0.71 -11.93
CA ILE A 125 -4.77 -0.21 -11.32
C ILE A 125 -5.71 -1.38 -11.07
N LEU A 126 -6.11 -1.57 -9.81
CA LEU A 126 -7.10 -2.55 -9.39
C LEU A 126 -8.40 -1.84 -9.05
N ASN A 127 -9.46 -2.09 -9.80
CA ASN A 127 -10.78 -1.52 -9.54
C ASN A 127 -11.50 -2.29 -8.41
N THR A 128 -10.99 -2.15 -7.20
CA THR A 128 -11.43 -2.92 -6.02
C THR A 128 -12.86 -2.61 -5.57
N GLY A 129 -13.49 -1.60 -6.14
CA GLY A 129 -14.91 -1.27 -5.91
C GLY A 129 -15.85 -2.34 -6.44
N ASN A 130 -15.54 -2.98 -7.56
CA ASN A 130 -16.41 -3.91 -8.29
C ASN A 130 -15.71 -5.18 -8.78
N THR A 131 -14.39 -5.30 -8.64
CA THR A 131 -13.64 -6.50 -9.04
C THR A 131 -13.45 -7.43 -7.84
N PRO A 132 -13.73 -8.74 -7.98
CA PRO A 132 -13.50 -9.72 -6.93
C PRO A 132 -12.03 -9.77 -6.48
N LEU A 133 -11.80 -10.12 -5.21
CA LEU A 133 -10.45 -10.20 -4.63
C LEU A 133 -9.54 -11.19 -5.39
N GLU A 134 -10.09 -12.33 -5.78
CA GLU A 134 -9.36 -13.37 -6.51
C GLU A 134 -8.86 -12.84 -7.86
N GLU A 135 -9.70 -12.12 -8.58
CA GLU A 135 -9.34 -11.51 -9.86
C GLU A 135 -8.30 -10.40 -9.70
N CYS A 136 -8.43 -9.55 -8.68
CA CYS A 136 -7.40 -8.57 -8.33
C CYS A 136 -6.06 -9.25 -8.05
N GLY A 137 -6.08 -10.37 -7.31
CA GLY A 137 -4.88 -11.17 -7.04
C GLY A 137 -4.24 -11.74 -8.30
N GLU A 138 -5.05 -12.24 -9.26
CA GLU A 138 -4.56 -12.72 -10.55
C GLU A 138 -3.90 -11.60 -11.36
N GLN A 139 -4.47 -10.40 -11.38
CA GLN A 139 -3.90 -9.26 -12.08
C GLN A 139 -2.50 -8.92 -11.54
N VAL A 140 -2.31 -8.94 -10.21
CA VAL A 140 -0.99 -8.73 -9.59
C VAL A 140 -0.01 -9.83 -9.99
N LEU A 141 -0.40 -11.10 -9.90
CA LEU A 141 0.46 -12.22 -10.25
C LEU A 141 0.87 -12.18 -11.73
N ASN A 142 -0.05 -11.85 -12.63
CA ASN A 142 0.23 -11.67 -14.04
C ASN A 142 1.24 -10.56 -14.29
N LEU A 143 1.14 -9.40 -13.61
CA LEU A 143 2.13 -8.34 -13.70
C LEU A 143 3.52 -8.80 -13.23
N LEU A 144 3.58 -9.52 -12.10
CA LEU A 144 4.84 -10.04 -11.58
C LEU A 144 5.50 -11.06 -12.53
N ALA A 145 4.69 -11.92 -13.16
CA ALA A 145 5.16 -12.88 -14.16
C ALA A 145 5.65 -12.17 -15.43
N GLN A 146 4.91 -11.16 -15.94
CA GLN A 146 5.33 -10.35 -17.09
C GLN A 146 6.65 -9.62 -16.84
N ARG A 147 6.90 -9.21 -15.60
CA ARG A 147 8.18 -8.60 -15.20
C ARG A 147 9.26 -9.62 -14.81
N SER A 148 9.01 -10.91 -15.02
CA SER A 148 9.93 -12.00 -14.67
C SER A 148 10.36 -12.03 -13.20
N ILE A 149 9.55 -11.47 -12.29
CA ILE A 149 9.78 -11.50 -10.84
C ILE A 149 9.39 -12.86 -10.27
N ILE A 150 8.36 -13.48 -10.84
CA ILE A 150 7.93 -14.84 -10.50
C ILE A 150 7.87 -15.68 -11.77
N LYS A 151 7.96 -17.00 -11.62
CA LYS A 151 7.70 -17.91 -12.75
C LYS A 151 6.20 -17.91 -13.03
N PRO A 152 5.79 -17.97 -14.30
CA PRO A 152 4.39 -18.22 -14.66
C PRO A 152 3.96 -19.54 -14.03
N GLY A 153 2.78 -19.53 -13.40
CA GLY A 153 2.18 -20.75 -12.85
C GLY A 153 1.59 -21.64 -13.94
#